data_23ef06da979216960389f6983dd22325
#
_entry.id   23ef06da979216960389f6983dd22325
#
_cell.length_a   1.000
_cell.length_b   1.000
_cell.length_c   1.000
_cell.angle_alpha   90.00
_cell.angle_beta   90.00
_cell.angle_gamma   90.00
#
_symmetry.space_group_name_H-M   'P 1'
#
loop_
_entity.id
_entity.type
_entity.pdbx_description
1 polymer ?
#
loop_
_entity_poly.entity_id
_entity_poly.type
_entity_poly.pdbx_seq_one_letter_code
_entity_poly.pdbx_strand_id
1 'polypeptide(L)'
;MAKNTYKQDEVLEEPFDIRHLLRASSYIKKYAGRMVVAILLSGIGGAFGYVAPMIIQRALDLAIPDKNEKLLFSLVGMLVGIYVVSVIFTTIRSRIMVDVSQNIIYDIRKDLFEHLQELPFQYYDDRPHGKILIRVVNYVNSVSDMLSNGLINIVLECFNLLFIVIFMFLVDVQMALVVLCGVPVLCVFMVWIKNKQRRAWQAVSNKNSNLNAYLQENIVGARITQIFAREDENAEIFKDLSQDCRRTWNTAVRYSNLVWPGIDSISVCVRAAIFLAGLVLFGQGSKSLGTIVAISSYASYFWQPIMNLGNIFNNFINNIAYLERIFETMDEPVTVKDAENAVKMPEIRGEVTFDHVNFSYDESKQILKDVSFTVKPGESVALVGPTGAGKSTIVNLISRFYNVNGGRVLIDGQDISQVTIHSLREQMGIMMQDSFIFSGDIEDNIRYGKLDATREEIVNASKTVCADEFISKMPDGYQTEVRERGSMLSQGQKQLISFARTLLSDPAILILDEATSSIDVQTEKALQTGLNAMLKGRTSFIIAHRLSTIRNCDKIMYIDNGGIMESGTHDELMAKKGYYYKLYTAQLDEVQKAG
;
A
#
# COMPACT_ATOMS: atom_id res chain seq x y z
N MET A 1 -5.53 34.17 8.28
CA MET A 1 -6.06 32.97 7.63
C MET A 1 -5.05 32.50 6.62
N ALA A 2 -4.50 31.31 6.78
CA ALA A 2 -3.68 30.69 5.75
C ALA A 2 -4.60 30.48 4.53
N LYS A 3 -4.27 31.11 3.40
CA LYS A 3 -4.94 30.87 2.13
C LYS A 3 -4.62 29.44 1.69
N ASN A 4 -5.49 28.49 2.02
CA ASN A 4 -5.39 27.14 1.49
C ASN A 4 -5.57 27.20 -0.03
N THR A 5 -4.51 26.88 -0.75
CA THR A 5 -4.47 26.94 -2.21
C THR A 5 -5.01 25.63 -2.83
N TYR A 6 -6.26 25.24 -2.50
CA TYR A 6 -6.96 24.11 -3.14
C TYR A 6 -7.26 24.32 -4.63
N LYS A 7 -6.72 25.39 -5.23
CA LYS A 7 -6.92 25.75 -6.65
C LYS A 7 -5.67 25.56 -7.52
N GLN A 8 -4.57 25.05 -6.95
CA GLN A 8 -3.38 24.73 -7.76
C GLN A 8 -3.54 23.32 -8.36
N ASP A 9 -3.57 23.27 -9.67
CA ASP A 9 -3.61 22.02 -10.42
C ASP A 9 -2.18 21.45 -10.51
N GLU A 10 -1.97 20.24 -9.99
CA GLU A 10 -0.71 19.51 -10.16
C GLU A 10 -0.62 18.96 -11.58
N VAL A 11 0.49 19.24 -12.23
CA VAL A 11 0.79 18.68 -13.56
C VAL A 11 1.48 17.34 -13.34
N LEU A 12 0.75 16.25 -13.59
CA LEU A 12 1.29 14.88 -13.57
C LEU A 12 1.89 14.57 -14.94
N GLU A 13 3.14 14.95 -15.19
CA GLU A 13 3.94 14.50 -16.33
C GLU A 13 5.18 13.76 -15.82
N GLU A 14 5.05 12.48 -15.51
CA GLU A 14 6.21 11.60 -15.44
C GLU A 14 6.33 10.83 -16.77
N PRO A 15 7.54 10.75 -17.35
CA PRO A 15 7.75 10.03 -18.60
C PRO A 15 7.61 8.52 -18.36
N PHE A 16 6.96 7.84 -19.31
CA PHE A 16 6.82 6.40 -19.35
C PHE A 16 8.18 5.68 -19.29
N ASP A 17 8.47 4.92 -18.23
CA ASP A 17 9.67 4.08 -18.15
C ASP A 17 9.34 2.59 -18.37
N ILE A 18 9.76 2.08 -19.52
CA ILE A 18 9.56 0.68 -19.93
C ILE A 18 10.37 -0.32 -19.06
N ARG A 19 11.39 0.16 -18.32
CA ARG A 19 12.26 -0.69 -17.51
C ARG A 19 11.50 -1.38 -16.39
N HIS A 20 10.54 -0.69 -15.77
CA HIS A 20 9.67 -1.29 -14.74
C HIS A 20 8.81 -2.43 -15.29
N LEU A 21 8.34 -2.31 -16.53
CA LEU A 21 7.59 -3.36 -17.20
C LEU A 21 8.48 -4.59 -17.50
N LEU A 22 9.71 -4.37 -17.93
CA LEU A 22 10.67 -5.45 -18.15
C LEU A 22 11.00 -6.18 -16.85
N ARG A 23 11.15 -5.46 -15.75
CA ARG A 23 11.35 -6.07 -14.42
C ARG A 23 10.11 -6.87 -13.97
N ALA A 24 8.91 -6.33 -14.15
CA ALA A 24 7.66 -7.03 -13.85
C ALA A 24 7.49 -8.33 -14.67
N SER A 25 8.13 -8.42 -15.85
CA SER A 25 8.09 -9.63 -16.67
C SER A 25 8.65 -10.87 -15.95
N SER A 26 9.49 -10.70 -14.92
CA SER A 26 10.00 -11.82 -14.10
C SER A 26 8.89 -12.60 -13.41
N TYR A 27 7.87 -11.91 -12.89
CA TYR A 27 6.69 -12.52 -12.28
C TYR A 27 5.82 -13.25 -13.31
N ILE A 28 5.76 -12.71 -14.54
CA ILE A 28 5.01 -13.33 -15.66
C ILE A 28 5.70 -14.62 -16.13
N LYS A 29 7.02 -14.62 -16.26
CA LYS A 29 7.81 -15.77 -16.76
C LYS A 29 7.52 -17.06 -16.02
N LYS A 30 7.30 -17.00 -14.72
CA LYS A 30 6.96 -18.14 -13.87
C LYS A 30 5.68 -18.85 -14.34
N TYR A 31 4.73 -18.09 -14.91
CA TYR A 31 3.43 -18.59 -15.36
C TYR A 31 3.27 -18.61 -16.88
N ALA A 32 4.35 -18.34 -17.65
CA ALA A 32 4.34 -18.20 -19.10
C ALA A 32 3.71 -19.41 -19.81
N GLY A 33 3.99 -20.64 -19.37
CA GLY A 33 3.40 -21.85 -19.95
C GLY A 33 1.87 -21.87 -19.88
N ARG A 34 1.29 -21.50 -18.73
CA ARG A 34 -0.18 -21.42 -18.56
C ARG A 34 -0.76 -20.28 -19.41
N MET A 35 -0.06 -19.14 -19.50
CA MET A 35 -0.47 -18.01 -20.34
C MET A 35 -0.47 -18.39 -21.83
N VAL A 36 0.55 -19.10 -22.31
CA VAL A 36 0.59 -19.58 -23.69
C VAL A 36 -0.59 -20.51 -23.99
N VAL A 37 -0.90 -21.45 -23.08
CA VAL A 37 -2.08 -22.31 -23.22
C VAL A 37 -3.37 -21.48 -23.30
N ALA A 38 -3.52 -20.46 -22.45
CA ALA A 38 -4.68 -19.56 -22.48
C ALA A 38 -4.77 -18.78 -23.79
N ILE A 39 -3.65 -18.32 -24.35
CA ILE A 39 -3.57 -17.62 -25.63
C ILE A 39 -3.98 -18.57 -26.78
N LEU A 40 -3.46 -19.80 -26.80
CA LEU A 40 -3.80 -20.79 -27.81
C LEU A 40 -5.30 -21.16 -27.77
N LEU A 41 -5.83 -21.43 -26.58
CA LEU A 41 -7.27 -21.69 -26.41
C LEU A 41 -8.12 -20.54 -26.90
N SER A 42 -7.68 -19.31 -26.65
CA SER A 42 -8.39 -18.12 -27.11
C SER A 42 -8.31 -17.92 -28.61
N GLY A 43 -7.13 -18.16 -29.21
CA GLY A 43 -6.96 -18.08 -30.66
C GLY A 43 -7.87 -19.09 -31.38
N ILE A 44 -7.89 -20.33 -30.89
CA ILE A 44 -8.75 -21.39 -31.46
C ILE A 44 -10.25 -21.04 -31.24
N GLY A 45 -10.63 -20.69 -30.00
CA GLY A 45 -12.01 -20.32 -29.68
C GLY A 45 -12.51 -19.10 -30.46
N GLY A 46 -11.66 -18.08 -30.64
CA GLY A 46 -11.93 -16.90 -31.45
C GLY A 46 -12.11 -17.24 -32.94
N ALA A 47 -11.19 -18.04 -33.49
CA ALA A 47 -11.27 -18.46 -34.88
C ALA A 47 -12.61 -19.17 -35.19
N PHE A 48 -13.06 -20.06 -34.30
CA PHE A 48 -14.35 -20.71 -34.42
C PHE A 48 -15.53 -19.73 -34.43
N GLY A 49 -15.49 -18.69 -33.55
CA GLY A 49 -16.53 -17.66 -33.51
C GLY A 49 -16.66 -16.90 -34.83
N TYR A 50 -15.55 -16.67 -35.54
CA TYR A 50 -15.54 -15.93 -36.81
C TYR A 50 -15.90 -16.78 -38.03
N VAL A 51 -16.09 -18.09 -37.89
CA VAL A 51 -16.67 -18.95 -38.96
C VAL A 51 -18.17 -18.74 -39.08
N ALA A 52 -18.87 -18.29 -38.05
CA ALA A 52 -20.31 -18.18 -38.02
C ALA A 52 -20.91 -17.36 -39.19
N PRO A 53 -20.39 -16.18 -39.61
CA PRO A 53 -20.90 -15.46 -40.77
C PRO A 53 -20.78 -16.23 -42.08
N MET A 54 -19.73 -17.06 -42.26
CA MET A 54 -19.58 -17.91 -43.46
C MET A 54 -20.63 -19.04 -43.49
N ILE A 55 -21.00 -19.58 -42.35
CA ILE A 55 -22.08 -20.58 -42.26
C ILE A 55 -23.41 -19.92 -42.61
N ILE A 56 -23.66 -18.71 -42.11
CA ILE A 56 -24.87 -17.94 -42.44
C ILE A 56 -24.88 -17.62 -43.92
N GLN A 57 -23.76 -17.25 -44.52
CA GLN A 57 -23.61 -17.03 -45.95
C GLN A 57 -24.08 -18.28 -46.74
N ARG A 58 -23.54 -19.45 -46.40
CA ARG A 58 -23.90 -20.70 -47.07
C ARG A 58 -25.38 -21.07 -46.90
N ALA A 59 -25.96 -20.79 -45.74
CA ALA A 59 -27.37 -20.99 -45.51
C ALA A 59 -28.25 -20.12 -46.43
N LEU A 60 -27.88 -18.84 -46.56
CA LEU A 60 -28.62 -17.87 -47.40
C LEU A 60 -28.44 -18.10 -48.90
N ASP A 61 -27.26 -18.58 -49.32
CA ASP A 61 -26.91 -18.70 -50.74
C ASP A 61 -27.27 -20.07 -51.34
N LEU A 62 -27.30 -21.15 -50.50
CA LEU A 62 -27.48 -22.52 -50.98
C LEU A 62 -28.71 -23.19 -50.33
N ALA A 63 -28.77 -23.22 -49.00
CA ALA A 63 -29.79 -24.06 -48.32
C ALA A 63 -31.22 -23.50 -48.50
N ILE A 64 -31.40 -22.18 -48.40
CA ILE A 64 -32.71 -21.53 -48.49
C ILE A 64 -33.22 -21.48 -49.92
N PRO A 65 -32.45 -21.05 -50.95
CA PRO A 65 -32.92 -21.03 -52.35
C PRO A 65 -33.27 -22.41 -52.86
N ASP A 66 -32.46 -23.44 -52.54
CA ASP A 66 -32.66 -24.81 -52.97
C ASP A 66 -33.69 -25.56 -52.13
N LYS A 67 -34.30 -24.92 -51.11
CA LYS A 67 -35.25 -25.53 -50.15
C LYS A 67 -34.71 -26.83 -49.54
N ASN A 68 -33.37 -26.89 -49.33
CA ASN A 68 -32.72 -28.07 -48.81
C ASN A 68 -32.71 -28.06 -47.26
N GLU A 69 -33.79 -28.59 -46.68
CA GLU A 69 -33.97 -28.65 -45.23
C GLU A 69 -32.83 -29.41 -44.52
N LYS A 70 -32.32 -30.51 -45.11
CA LYS A 70 -31.23 -31.31 -44.50
C LYS A 70 -29.97 -30.50 -44.39
N LEU A 71 -29.59 -29.73 -45.43
CA LEU A 71 -28.45 -28.87 -45.40
C LEU A 71 -28.62 -27.74 -44.36
N LEU A 72 -29.82 -27.14 -44.29
CA LEU A 72 -30.12 -26.09 -43.33
C LEU A 72 -29.97 -26.58 -41.88
N PHE A 73 -30.57 -27.74 -41.52
CA PHE A 73 -30.42 -28.32 -40.20
C PHE A 73 -28.96 -28.68 -39.86
N SER A 74 -28.19 -29.16 -40.84
CA SER A 74 -26.75 -29.42 -40.67
C SER A 74 -25.97 -28.15 -40.38
N LEU A 75 -26.21 -27.05 -41.11
CA LEU A 75 -25.55 -25.75 -40.88
C LEU A 75 -25.94 -25.14 -39.54
N VAL A 76 -27.20 -25.23 -39.12
CA VAL A 76 -27.63 -24.79 -37.78
C VAL A 76 -26.97 -25.64 -36.69
N GLY A 77 -26.94 -26.97 -36.84
CA GLY A 77 -26.24 -27.84 -35.89
C GLY A 77 -24.73 -27.52 -35.78
N MET A 78 -24.09 -27.25 -36.92
CA MET A 78 -22.67 -26.81 -36.95
C MET A 78 -22.48 -25.46 -36.23
N LEU A 79 -23.35 -24.50 -36.44
CA LEU A 79 -23.29 -23.19 -35.78
C LEU A 79 -23.45 -23.33 -34.27
N VAL A 80 -24.43 -24.10 -33.80
CA VAL A 80 -24.61 -24.39 -32.36
C VAL A 80 -23.35 -25.08 -31.79
N GLY A 81 -22.85 -26.11 -32.50
CA GLY A 81 -21.63 -26.83 -32.09
C GLY A 81 -20.42 -25.90 -31.92
N ILE A 82 -20.19 -24.98 -32.87
CA ILE A 82 -19.13 -24.00 -32.83
C ILE A 82 -19.27 -23.05 -31.60
N TYR A 83 -20.47 -22.57 -31.32
CA TYR A 83 -20.72 -21.72 -30.17
C TYR A 83 -20.48 -22.46 -28.84
N VAL A 84 -20.93 -23.71 -28.73
CA VAL A 84 -20.67 -24.53 -27.53
C VAL A 84 -19.16 -24.74 -27.32
N VAL A 85 -18.40 -25.08 -28.37
CA VAL A 85 -16.94 -25.23 -28.29
C VAL A 85 -16.28 -23.92 -27.91
N SER A 86 -16.69 -22.78 -28.49
CA SER A 86 -16.17 -21.46 -28.16
C SER A 86 -16.41 -21.10 -26.70
N VAL A 87 -17.58 -21.38 -26.15
CA VAL A 87 -17.91 -21.16 -24.73
C VAL A 87 -17.02 -21.99 -23.83
N ILE A 88 -16.82 -23.29 -24.17
CA ILE A 88 -15.95 -24.18 -23.40
C ILE A 88 -14.52 -23.62 -23.35
N PHE A 89 -13.93 -23.26 -24.50
CA PHE A 89 -12.57 -22.71 -24.57
C PHE A 89 -12.45 -21.39 -23.81
N THR A 90 -13.42 -20.49 -23.95
CA THR A 90 -13.45 -19.23 -23.20
C THR A 90 -13.53 -19.45 -21.69
N THR A 91 -14.32 -20.44 -21.24
CA THR A 91 -14.45 -20.78 -19.82
C THR A 91 -13.16 -21.34 -19.26
N ILE A 92 -12.51 -22.29 -19.97
CA ILE A 92 -11.23 -22.89 -19.56
C ILE A 92 -10.16 -21.80 -19.50
N ARG A 93 -10.06 -20.96 -20.53
CA ARG A 93 -9.14 -19.82 -20.56
C ARG A 93 -9.35 -18.91 -19.34
N SER A 94 -10.61 -18.52 -19.08
CA SER A 94 -10.92 -17.60 -17.97
C SER A 94 -10.50 -18.18 -16.62
N ARG A 95 -10.69 -19.46 -16.38
CA ARG A 95 -10.22 -20.14 -15.17
C ARG A 95 -8.69 -20.09 -15.04
N ILE A 96 -7.98 -20.44 -16.13
CA ILE A 96 -6.49 -20.38 -16.15
C ILE A 96 -6.02 -18.96 -15.83
N MET A 97 -6.68 -17.93 -16.41
CA MET A 97 -6.27 -16.54 -16.24
C MET A 97 -6.52 -16.02 -14.84
N VAL A 98 -7.65 -16.38 -14.22
CA VAL A 98 -7.93 -16.02 -12.82
C VAL A 98 -6.87 -16.65 -11.90
N ASP A 99 -6.54 -17.93 -12.10
CA ASP A 99 -5.51 -18.61 -11.31
C ASP A 99 -4.13 -17.92 -11.48
N VAL A 100 -3.73 -17.64 -12.71
CA VAL A 100 -2.45 -16.93 -12.99
C VAL A 100 -2.43 -15.55 -12.34
N SER A 101 -3.52 -14.77 -12.48
CA SER A 101 -3.64 -13.44 -11.89
C SER A 101 -3.48 -13.47 -10.37
N GLN A 102 -4.18 -14.38 -9.69
CA GLN A 102 -4.10 -14.51 -8.23
C GLN A 102 -2.72 -14.96 -7.75
N ASN A 103 -2.05 -15.83 -8.49
CA ASN A 103 -0.69 -16.24 -8.15
C ASN A 103 0.33 -15.10 -8.33
N ILE A 104 0.19 -14.27 -9.37
CA ILE A 104 1.04 -13.07 -9.55
C ILE A 104 0.80 -12.07 -8.41
N ILE A 105 -0.47 -11.84 -8.01
CA ILE A 105 -0.80 -11.00 -6.84
C ILE A 105 -0.10 -11.53 -5.59
N TYR A 106 -0.20 -12.83 -5.36
CA TYR A 106 0.41 -13.47 -4.20
C TYR A 106 1.94 -13.29 -4.19
N ASP A 107 2.61 -13.58 -5.32
CA ASP A 107 4.06 -13.47 -5.41
C ASP A 107 4.54 -12.01 -5.17
N ILE A 108 3.96 -11.03 -5.85
CA ILE A 108 4.32 -9.62 -5.68
C ILE A 108 4.04 -9.15 -4.24
N ARG A 109 2.89 -9.52 -3.68
CA ARG A 109 2.50 -9.11 -2.33
C ARG A 109 3.39 -9.75 -1.27
N LYS A 110 3.79 -11.01 -1.46
CA LYS A 110 4.72 -11.72 -0.61
C LYS A 110 6.08 -11.03 -0.59
N ASP A 111 6.69 -10.83 -1.78
CA ASP A 111 8.01 -10.22 -1.90
C ASP A 111 8.02 -8.80 -1.32
N LEU A 112 6.97 -8.01 -1.60
CA LEU A 112 6.81 -6.66 -1.07
C LEU A 112 6.66 -6.65 0.45
N PHE A 113 5.87 -7.59 1.00
CA PHE A 113 5.64 -7.67 2.44
C PHE A 113 6.90 -8.15 3.19
N GLU A 114 7.61 -9.15 2.66
CA GLU A 114 8.88 -9.62 3.21
C GLU A 114 9.91 -8.48 3.23
N HIS A 115 10.04 -7.74 2.12
CA HIS A 115 10.95 -6.59 2.06
C HIS A 115 10.56 -5.48 3.06
N LEU A 116 9.25 -5.18 3.18
CA LEU A 116 8.78 -4.21 4.17
C LEU A 116 9.16 -4.59 5.61
N GLN A 117 9.20 -5.88 5.97
CA GLN A 117 9.62 -6.30 7.31
C GLN A 117 11.12 -6.08 7.57
N GLU A 118 11.93 -5.98 6.52
CA GLU A 118 13.38 -5.76 6.60
C GLU A 118 13.77 -4.28 6.57
N LEU A 119 12.85 -3.39 6.15
CA LEU A 119 13.14 -1.95 6.02
C LEU A 119 13.44 -1.30 7.37
N PRO A 120 14.35 -0.31 7.40
CA PRO A 120 14.72 0.41 8.61
C PRO A 120 13.55 1.26 9.14
N PHE A 121 13.58 1.57 10.43
CA PHE A 121 12.55 2.36 11.11
C PHE A 121 12.33 3.72 10.45
N GLN A 122 13.39 4.33 9.92
CA GLN A 122 13.34 5.59 9.18
C GLN A 122 12.34 5.58 8.03
N TYR A 123 12.20 4.46 7.32
CA TYR A 123 11.22 4.35 6.23
C TYR A 123 9.79 4.58 6.70
N TYR A 124 9.46 4.09 7.91
CA TYR A 124 8.13 4.19 8.51
C TYR A 124 7.88 5.56 9.17
N ASP A 125 8.93 6.17 9.73
CA ASP A 125 8.84 7.50 10.34
C ASP A 125 8.63 8.60 9.29
N ASP A 126 9.27 8.47 8.13
CA ASP A 126 9.20 9.46 7.06
C ASP A 126 7.93 9.35 6.19
N ARG A 127 7.17 8.27 6.28
CA ARG A 127 6.05 7.98 5.38
C ARG A 127 4.74 7.66 6.10
N PRO A 128 3.60 8.26 5.69
CA PRO A 128 2.29 7.92 6.25
C PRO A 128 1.94 6.44 6.01
N HIS A 129 1.56 5.72 7.06
CA HIS A 129 1.22 4.29 7.00
C HIS A 129 0.12 3.96 5.96
N GLY A 130 -0.85 4.88 5.77
CA GLY A 130 -1.88 4.72 4.75
C GLY A 130 -1.34 4.64 3.31
N LYS A 131 -0.24 5.36 3.00
CA LYS A 131 0.40 5.26 1.67
C LYS A 131 1.07 3.91 1.45
N ILE A 132 1.68 3.35 2.49
CA ILE A 132 2.30 2.01 2.44
C ILE A 132 1.22 0.95 2.20
N LEU A 133 0.10 1.02 2.94
CA LEU A 133 -1.01 0.10 2.79
C LEU A 133 -1.61 0.11 1.37
N ILE A 134 -1.80 1.30 0.78
CA ILE A 134 -2.30 1.44 -0.60
C ILE A 134 -1.36 0.76 -1.60
N ARG A 135 -0.04 0.84 -1.41
CA ARG A 135 0.94 0.16 -2.28
C ARG A 135 0.81 -1.35 -2.23
N VAL A 136 0.67 -1.93 -1.04
CA VAL A 136 0.58 -3.39 -0.83
C VAL A 136 -0.76 -3.97 -1.31
N VAL A 137 -1.85 -3.23 -1.15
CA VAL A 137 -3.21 -3.73 -1.45
C VAL A 137 -3.66 -3.28 -2.83
N ASN A 138 -3.81 -1.98 -3.05
CA ASN A 138 -4.49 -1.46 -4.24
C ASN A 138 -3.60 -1.50 -5.47
N TYR A 139 -2.34 -1.05 -5.35
CA TYR A 139 -1.44 -1.00 -6.51
C TYR A 139 -1.08 -2.41 -6.99
N VAL A 140 -0.84 -3.35 -6.09
CA VAL A 140 -0.56 -4.75 -6.46
C VAL A 140 -1.73 -5.37 -7.23
N ASN A 141 -2.98 -5.14 -6.80
CA ASN A 141 -4.16 -5.63 -7.53
C ASN A 141 -4.22 -5.05 -8.94
N SER A 142 -4.09 -3.73 -9.08
CA SER A 142 -4.16 -3.05 -10.38
C SER A 142 -3.04 -3.47 -11.33
N VAL A 143 -1.82 -3.63 -10.81
CA VAL A 143 -0.67 -4.09 -11.58
C VAL A 143 -0.84 -5.54 -12.01
N SER A 144 -1.33 -6.41 -11.15
CA SER A 144 -1.56 -7.81 -11.51
C SER A 144 -2.63 -7.96 -12.61
N ASP A 145 -3.71 -7.19 -12.54
CA ASP A 145 -4.72 -7.16 -13.60
C ASP A 145 -4.14 -6.69 -14.93
N MET A 146 -3.26 -5.70 -14.91
CA MET A 146 -2.55 -5.24 -16.10
C MET A 146 -1.63 -6.33 -16.66
N LEU A 147 -0.83 -6.99 -15.82
CA LEU A 147 0.16 -7.98 -16.24
C LEU A 147 -0.47 -9.27 -16.74
N SER A 148 -1.57 -9.72 -16.13
CA SER A 148 -2.26 -10.95 -16.50
C SER A 148 -3.30 -10.72 -17.60
N ASN A 149 -4.36 -9.98 -17.30
CA ASN A 149 -5.46 -9.76 -18.23
C ASN A 149 -5.10 -8.75 -19.32
N GLY A 150 -4.39 -7.67 -18.99
CA GLY A 150 -4.06 -6.60 -19.94
C GLY A 150 -3.18 -7.08 -21.09
N LEU A 151 -2.06 -7.75 -20.81
CA LEU A 151 -1.15 -8.25 -21.84
C LEU A 151 -1.81 -9.31 -22.74
N ILE A 152 -2.53 -10.25 -22.13
CA ILE A 152 -3.21 -11.29 -22.91
C ILE A 152 -4.32 -10.69 -23.77
N ASN A 153 -5.10 -9.75 -23.23
CA ASN A 153 -6.17 -9.13 -24.02
C ASN A 153 -5.61 -8.35 -25.23
N ILE A 154 -4.41 -7.73 -25.13
CA ILE A 154 -3.77 -7.14 -26.32
C ILE A 154 -3.54 -8.21 -27.39
N VAL A 155 -2.95 -9.35 -27.01
CA VAL A 155 -2.68 -10.46 -27.96
C VAL A 155 -3.98 -10.98 -28.55
N LEU A 156 -5.01 -11.13 -27.73
CA LEU A 156 -6.33 -11.61 -28.16
C LEU A 156 -7.01 -10.66 -29.15
N GLU A 157 -6.99 -9.35 -28.87
CA GLU A 157 -7.61 -8.39 -29.76
C GLU A 157 -6.82 -8.26 -31.07
N CYS A 158 -5.49 -8.46 -31.04
CA CYS A 158 -4.71 -8.59 -32.26
C CYS A 158 -5.11 -9.84 -33.07
N PHE A 159 -5.29 -11.00 -32.43
CA PHE A 159 -5.81 -12.21 -33.09
C PHE A 159 -7.22 -12.01 -33.63
N ASN A 160 -8.10 -11.38 -32.85
CA ASN A 160 -9.46 -11.08 -33.29
C ASN A 160 -9.45 -10.23 -34.57
N LEU A 161 -8.68 -9.13 -34.60
CA LEU A 161 -8.52 -8.32 -35.82
C LEU A 161 -7.97 -9.13 -36.98
N LEU A 162 -6.93 -9.91 -36.74
CA LEU A 162 -6.29 -10.74 -37.76
C LEU A 162 -7.31 -11.73 -38.37
N PHE A 163 -8.04 -12.46 -37.53
CA PHE A 163 -9.04 -13.42 -38.01
C PHE A 163 -10.19 -12.73 -38.74
N ILE A 164 -10.74 -11.63 -38.22
CA ILE A 164 -11.79 -10.87 -38.92
C ILE A 164 -11.32 -10.46 -40.31
N VAL A 165 -10.10 -9.90 -40.43
CA VAL A 165 -9.55 -9.50 -41.72
C VAL A 165 -9.36 -10.71 -42.65
N ILE A 166 -8.76 -11.80 -42.17
CA ILE A 166 -8.57 -13.04 -42.96
C ILE A 166 -9.91 -13.55 -43.48
N PHE A 167 -10.90 -13.69 -42.60
CA PHE A 167 -12.22 -14.22 -42.99
C PHE A 167 -12.95 -13.28 -43.93
N MET A 168 -12.84 -11.95 -43.78
CA MET A 168 -13.39 -10.99 -44.72
C MET A 168 -12.82 -11.18 -46.12
N PHE A 169 -11.48 -11.32 -46.22
CA PHE A 169 -10.81 -11.54 -47.51
C PHE A 169 -11.13 -12.90 -48.13
N LEU A 170 -11.35 -13.94 -47.29
CA LEU A 170 -11.78 -15.27 -47.77
C LEU A 170 -13.21 -15.24 -48.34
N VAL A 171 -14.08 -14.39 -47.82
CA VAL A 171 -15.45 -14.26 -48.30
C VAL A 171 -15.50 -13.46 -49.58
N ASP A 172 -14.97 -12.25 -49.63
CA ASP A 172 -14.90 -11.42 -50.81
C ASP A 172 -13.90 -10.27 -50.67
N VAL A 173 -12.87 -10.24 -51.54
CA VAL A 173 -11.81 -9.24 -51.51
C VAL A 173 -12.30 -7.84 -51.75
N GLN A 174 -13.21 -7.63 -52.73
CA GLN A 174 -13.68 -6.29 -53.09
C GLN A 174 -14.52 -5.68 -51.98
N MET A 175 -15.38 -6.46 -51.38
CA MET A 175 -16.23 -6.03 -50.28
C MET A 175 -15.40 -5.79 -48.99
N ALA A 176 -14.37 -6.60 -48.73
CA ALA A 176 -13.42 -6.40 -47.64
C ALA A 176 -12.71 -5.01 -47.75
N LEU A 177 -12.30 -4.62 -48.96
CA LEU A 177 -11.69 -3.31 -49.19
C LEU A 177 -12.66 -2.14 -48.89
N VAL A 178 -13.96 -2.31 -49.16
CA VAL A 178 -14.97 -1.29 -48.81
C VAL A 178 -15.02 -1.10 -47.28
N VAL A 179 -14.95 -2.20 -46.49
CA VAL A 179 -14.91 -2.11 -45.01
C VAL A 179 -13.66 -1.37 -44.57
N LEU A 180 -12.50 -1.72 -45.12
CA LEU A 180 -11.21 -1.12 -44.75
C LEU A 180 -11.12 0.39 -45.09
N CYS A 181 -11.86 0.89 -46.08
CA CYS A 181 -11.98 2.33 -46.33
C CYS A 181 -12.60 3.11 -45.16
N GLY A 182 -13.34 2.45 -44.27
CA GLY A 182 -13.85 3.07 -43.05
C GLY A 182 -12.78 3.30 -41.97
N VAL A 183 -11.65 2.57 -42.03
CA VAL A 183 -10.59 2.63 -40.99
C VAL A 183 -9.94 4.02 -40.88
N PRO A 184 -9.53 4.68 -41.95
CA PRO A 184 -8.99 6.04 -41.90
C PRO A 184 -9.96 7.03 -41.22
N VAL A 185 -11.25 6.94 -41.56
CA VAL A 185 -12.30 7.80 -40.96
C VAL A 185 -12.40 7.57 -39.45
N LEU A 186 -12.39 6.30 -39.04
CA LEU A 186 -12.37 5.96 -37.61
C LEU A 186 -11.11 6.50 -36.92
N CYS A 187 -9.91 6.32 -37.51
CA CYS A 187 -8.66 6.80 -36.94
C CYS A 187 -8.67 8.30 -36.68
N VAL A 188 -9.12 9.07 -37.67
CA VAL A 188 -9.25 10.54 -37.53
C VAL A 188 -10.23 10.91 -36.42
N PHE A 189 -11.39 10.28 -36.39
CA PHE A 189 -12.38 10.49 -35.32
C PHE A 189 -11.83 10.14 -33.94
N MET A 190 -11.14 9.00 -33.81
CA MET A 190 -10.57 8.54 -32.54
C MET A 190 -9.46 9.48 -32.02
N VAL A 191 -8.56 9.94 -32.89
CA VAL A 191 -7.51 10.91 -32.49
C VAL A 191 -8.15 12.21 -32.00
N TRP A 192 -9.16 12.70 -32.72
CA TRP A 192 -9.85 13.93 -32.36
C TRP A 192 -10.57 13.83 -31.02
N ILE A 193 -11.36 12.78 -30.79
CA ILE A 193 -12.17 12.64 -29.57
C ILE A 193 -11.31 12.30 -28.35
N LYS A 194 -10.27 11.45 -28.49
CA LYS A 194 -9.38 11.07 -27.39
C LYS A 194 -8.61 12.27 -26.83
N ASN A 195 -8.14 13.17 -27.67
CA ASN A 195 -7.46 14.37 -27.21
C ASN A 195 -8.38 15.28 -26.37
N LYS A 196 -9.66 15.41 -26.77
CA LYS A 196 -10.67 16.15 -25.98
C LYS A 196 -11.01 15.45 -24.67
N GLN A 197 -11.21 14.14 -24.72
CA GLN A 197 -11.54 13.30 -23.57
C GLN A 197 -10.41 13.34 -22.53
N ARG A 198 -9.15 13.17 -22.96
CA ARG A 198 -7.98 13.20 -22.06
C ARG A 198 -7.90 14.51 -21.28
N ARG A 199 -8.01 15.66 -21.94
CA ARG A 199 -7.99 16.97 -21.28
C ARG A 199 -9.13 17.14 -20.29
N ALA A 200 -10.33 16.69 -20.66
CA ALA A 200 -11.50 16.79 -19.79
C ALA A 200 -11.36 15.90 -18.53
N TRP A 201 -10.88 14.65 -18.67
CA TRP A 201 -10.65 13.76 -17.54
C TRP A 201 -9.50 14.24 -16.64
N GLN A 202 -8.47 14.89 -17.19
CA GLN A 202 -7.42 15.51 -16.38
C GLN A 202 -7.98 16.65 -15.51
N ALA A 203 -8.86 17.47 -16.07
CA ALA A 203 -9.55 18.51 -15.29
C ALA A 203 -10.43 17.92 -14.17
N VAL A 204 -11.11 16.80 -14.44
CA VAL A 204 -11.88 16.06 -13.40
C VAL A 204 -10.96 15.56 -12.29
N SER A 205 -9.83 14.94 -12.65
CA SER A 205 -8.85 14.43 -11.68
C SER A 205 -8.37 15.54 -10.74
N ASN A 206 -7.98 16.69 -11.29
CA ASN A 206 -7.51 17.84 -10.52
C ASN A 206 -8.59 18.35 -9.55
N LYS A 207 -9.84 18.51 -10.03
CA LYS A 207 -10.93 18.99 -9.18
C LYS A 207 -11.32 17.98 -8.09
N ASN A 208 -11.28 16.68 -8.39
CA ASN A 208 -11.50 15.64 -7.39
C ASN A 208 -10.39 15.61 -6.33
N SER A 209 -9.13 15.81 -6.71
CA SER A 209 -8.02 15.90 -5.75
C SER A 209 -8.22 17.05 -4.78
N ASN A 210 -8.61 18.24 -5.29
CA ASN A 210 -8.89 19.41 -4.46
C ASN A 210 -10.07 19.17 -3.49
N LEU A 211 -11.15 18.56 -3.98
CA LEU A 211 -12.31 18.20 -3.16
C LEU A 211 -11.95 17.19 -2.07
N ASN A 212 -11.18 16.14 -2.41
CA ASN A 212 -10.76 15.11 -1.45
C ASN A 212 -9.83 15.68 -0.38
N ALA A 213 -8.88 16.56 -0.73
CA ALA A 213 -8.02 17.25 0.23
C ALA A 213 -8.85 18.09 1.22
N TYR A 214 -9.83 18.84 0.70
CA TYR A 214 -10.74 19.62 1.53
C TYR A 214 -11.58 18.76 2.47
N LEU A 215 -12.15 17.64 1.96
CA LEU A 215 -12.92 16.68 2.77
C LEU A 215 -12.07 16.06 3.88
N GLN A 216 -10.85 15.63 3.56
CA GLN A 216 -9.95 15.02 4.53
C GLN A 216 -9.63 16.01 5.67
N GLU A 217 -9.32 17.26 5.35
CA GLU A 217 -9.03 18.29 6.35
C GLU A 217 -10.24 18.57 7.23
N ASN A 218 -11.43 18.72 6.63
CA ASN A 218 -12.66 19.05 7.38
C ASN A 218 -13.18 17.88 8.22
N ILE A 219 -13.01 16.62 7.77
CA ILE A 219 -13.39 15.45 8.58
C ILE A 219 -12.47 15.33 9.80
N VAL A 220 -11.16 15.49 9.63
CA VAL A 220 -10.20 15.48 10.74
C VAL A 220 -10.43 16.68 11.67
N GLY A 221 -10.72 17.85 11.11
CA GLY A 221 -10.98 19.09 11.82
C GLY A 221 -12.44 19.29 12.28
N ALA A 222 -13.34 18.32 12.13
CA ALA A 222 -14.77 18.48 12.37
C ALA A 222 -15.10 19.02 13.79
N ARG A 223 -14.39 18.52 14.82
CA ARG A 223 -14.55 19.03 16.20
C ARG A 223 -14.20 20.51 16.31
N ILE A 224 -13.17 20.98 15.61
CA ILE A 224 -12.75 22.39 15.61
C ILE A 224 -13.80 23.24 14.91
N THR A 225 -14.30 22.78 13.76
CA THR A 225 -15.39 23.44 13.02
C THR A 225 -16.61 23.66 13.90
N GLN A 226 -17.04 22.63 14.67
CA GLN A 226 -18.18 22.69 15.58
C GLN A 226 -17.92 23.62 16.78
N ILE A 227 -16.72 23.60 17.39
CA ILE A 227 -16.36 24.47 18.51
C ILE A 227 -16.42 25.94 18.10
N PHE A 228 -16.03 26.26 16.84
CA PHE A 228 -16.03 27.63 16.34
C PHE A 228 -17.30 27.99 15.55
N ALA A 229 -18.31 27.10 15.50
CA ALA A 229 -19.58 27.27 14.79
C ALA A 229 -19.37 27.74 13.32
N ARG A 230 -18.50 27.04 12.57
CA ARG A 230 -18.15 27.37 11.18
C ARG A 230 -18.72 26.38 10.16
N GLU A 231 -19.77 25.64 10.53
CA GLU A 231 -20.38 24.61 9.68
C GLU A 231 -20.93 25.18 8.37
N ASP A 232 -21.60 26.32 8.43
CA ASP A 232 -22.22 26.97 7.28
C ASP A 232 -21.17 27.45 6.27
N GLU A 233 -20.07 28.08 6.76
CA GLU A 233 -18.97 28.53 5.92
C GLU A 233 -18.28 27.34 5.21
N ASN A 234 -18.04 26.26 5.95
CA ASN A 234 -17.46 25.05 5.38
C ASN A 234 -18.40 24.36 4.38
N ALA A 235 -19.71 24.37 4.64
CA ALA A 235 -20.72 23.85 3.72
C ALA A 235 -20.78 24.64 2.42
N GLU A 236 -20.62 25.96 2.47
CA GLU A 236 -20.59 26.81 1.28
C GLU A 236 -19.34 26.53 0.41
N ILE A 237 -18.16 26.45 1.04
CA ILE A 237 -16.91 26.09 0.33
C ILE A 237 -17.02 24.70 -0.31
N PHE A 238 -17.55 23.72 0.45
CA PHE A 238 -17.78 22.36 -0.08
C PHE A 238 -18.73 22.37 -1.28
N LYS A 239 -19.80 23.16 -1.21
CA LYS A 239 -20.76 23.31 -2.30
C LYS A 239 -20.11 23.85 -3.56
N ASP A 240 -19.24 24.85 -3.44
CA ASP A 240 -18.53 25.43 -4.58
C ASP A 240 -17.56 24.43 -5.21
N LEU A 241 -16.74 23.74 -4.40
CA LEU A 241 -15.82 22.71 -4.89
C LEU A 241 -16.58 21.55 -5.54
N SER A 242 -17.69 21.11 -4.94
CA SER A 242 -18.55 20.05 -5.47
C SER A 242 -19.22 20.45 -6.78
N GLN A 243 -19.62 21.75 -6.93
CA GLN A 243 -20.17 22.26 -8.19
C GLN A 243 -19.10 22.28 -9.30
N ASP A 244 -17.88 22.66 -8.97
CA ASP A 244 -16.76 22.62 -9.95
C ASP A 244 -16.46 21.20 -10.40
N CYS A 245 -16.44 20.23 -9.48
CA CYS A 245 -16.33 18.81 -9.82
C CYS A 245 -17.46 18.36 -10.74
N ARG A 246 -18.72 18.74 -10.43
CA ARG A 246 -19.89 18.40 -11.24
C ARG A 246 -19.81 18.99 -12.66
N ARG A 247 -19.35 20.24 -12.82
CA ARG A 247 -19.20 20.90 -14.13
C ARG A 247 -18.14 20.22 -14.97
N THR A 248 -16.97 19.94 -14.40
CA THR A 248 -15.88 19.25 -15.10
C THR A 248 -16.25 17.82 -15.44
N TRP A 249 -16.91 17.09 -14.53
CA TRP A 249 -17.43 15.75 -14.75
C TRP A 249 -18.42 15.71 -15.92
N ASN A 250 -19.42 16.59 -15.92
CA ASN A 250 -20.39 16.67 -17.02
C ASN A 250 -19.71 16.92 -18.37
N THR A 251 -18.66 17.72 -18.40
CA THR A 251 -17.89 17.98 -19.63
C THR A 251 -17.14 16.74 -20.08
N ALA A 252 -16.48 16.02 -19.17
CA ALA A 252 -15.77 14.78 -19.46
C ALA A 252 -16.72 13.67 -19.96
N VAL A 253 -17.86 13.51 -19.29
CA VAL A 253 -18.89 12.53 -19.66
C VAL A 253 -19.50 12.86 -21.04
N ARG A 254 -19.70 14.14 -21.39
CA ARG A 254 -20.15 14.50 -22.75
C ARG A 254 -19.19 14.00 -23.83
N TYR A 255 -17.88 14.20 -23.67
CA TYR A 255 -16.90 13.65 -24.61
C TYR A 255 -16.85 12.13 -24.61
N SER A 256 -16.95 11.52 -23.43
CA SER A 256 -16.97 10.05 -23.31
C SER A 256 -18.20 9.44 -23.98
N ASN A 257 -19.38 10.05 -23.81
CA ASN A 257 -20.62 9.58 -24.40
C ASN A 257 -20.72 9.80 -25.91
N LEU A 258 -19.87 10.65 -26.50
CA LEU A 258 -19.80 10.81 -27.97
C LEU A 258 -19.02 9.68 -28.66
N VAL A 259 -18.23 8.91 -27.92
CA VAL A 259 -17.36 7.87 -28.51
C VAL A 259 -18.21 6.77 -29.16
N TRP A 260 -19.12 6.15 -28.39
CA TRP A 260 -19.96 5.04 -28.89
C TRP A 260 -20.88 5.45 -30.04
N PRO A 261 -21.68 6.51 -29.95
CA PRO A 261 -22.51 6.96 -31.08
C PRO A 261 -21.71 7.35 -32.32
N GLY A 262 -20.51 7.94 -32.12
CA GLY A 262 -19.63 8.28 -33.23
C GLY A 262 -19.13 7.06 -33.99
N ILE A 263 -18.68 6.03 -33.28
CA ILE A 263 -18.24 4.77 -33.87
C ILE A 263 -19.40 4.02 -34.52
N ASP A 264 -20.54 3.97 -33.83
CA ASP A 264 -21.73 3.31 -34.39
C ASP A 264 -22.21 4.01 -35.67
N SER A 265 -22.19 5.33 -35.70
CA SER A 265 -22.49 6.12 -36.93
C SER A 265 -21.55 5.77 -38.08
N ILE A 266 -20.23 5.66 -37.79
CA ILE A 266 -19.24 5.25 -38.81
C ILE A 266 -19.54 3.81 -39.26
N SER A 267 -19.82 2.89 -38.31
CA SER A 267 -20.18 1.51 -38.62
C SER A 267 -21.43 1.40 -39.49
N VAL A 268 -22.46 2.21 -39.19
CA VAL A 268 -23.70 2.28 -40.02
C VAL A 268 -23.40 2.79 -41.41
N CYS A 269 -22.59 3.85 -41.54
CA CYS A 269 -22.18 4.36 -42.85
C CYS A 269 -21.38 3.31 -43.65
N VAL A 270 -20.46 2.59 -43.00
CA VAL A 270 -19.72 1.50 -43.68
C VAL A 270 -20.68 0.37 -44.10
N ARG A 271 -21.62 -0.02 -43.26
CA ARG A 271 -22.64 -1.04 -43.61
C ARG A 271 -23.50 -0.57 -44.79
N ALA A 272 -23.94 0.69 -44.79
CA ALA A 272 -24.67 1.25 -45.93
C ALA A 272 -23.81 1.24 -47.22
N ALA A 273 -22.55 1.55 -47.11
CA ALA A 273 -21.61 1.47 -48.25
C ALA A 273 -21.43 0.02 -48.76
N ILE A 274 -21.41 -1.00 -47.85
CA ILE A 274 -21.37 -2.41 -48.23
C ILE A 274 -22.61 -2.80 -49.03
N PHE A 275 -23.83 -2.43 -48.59
CA PHE A 275 -25.05 -2.70 -49.33
C PHE A 275 -25.08 -1.96 -50.68
N LEU A 276 -24.69 -0.68 -50.69
CA LEU A 276 -24.61 0.12 -51.92
C LEU A 276 -23.61 -0.47 -52.93
N ALA A 277 -22.39 -0.79 -52.45
CA ALA A 277 -21.37 -1.40 -53.29
C ALA A 277 -21.79 -2.76 -53.85
N GLY A 278 -22.37 -3.61 -52.99
CA GLY A 278 -22.83 -4.94 -53.38
C GLY A 278 -23.98 -4.94 -54.40
N LEU A 279 -24.88 -3.96 -54.32
CA LEU A 279 -26.05 -3.88 -55.20
C LEU A 279 -25.81 -3.03 -56.46
N VAL A 280 -25.02 -1.95 -56.35
CA VAL A 280 -24.91 -0.95 -57.41
C VAL A 280 -23.54 -0.97 -58.11
N LEU A 281 -22.44 -0.90 -57.31
CA LEU A 281 -21.10 -0.72 -57.89
C LEU A 281 -20.53 -1.96 -58.57
N PHE A 282 -20.83 -3.16 -58.05
CA PHE A 282 -20.32 -4.42 -58.60
C PHE A 282 -21.34 -5.12 -59.56
N GLY A 283 -22.45 -4.43 -59.88
CA GLY A 283 -23.51 -4.91 -60.80
C GLY A 283 -24.54 -5.81 -60.12
N GLN A 284 -25.79 -5.72 -60.62
CA GLN A 284 -26.90 -6.54 -60.12
C GLN A 284 -26.60 -8.02 -60.36
N GLY A 285 -26.57 -8.82 -59.28
CA GLY A 285 -26.33 -10.28 -59.34
C GLY A 285 -24.86 -10.69 -59.28
N SER A 286 -23.87 -9.78 -59.22
CA SER A 286 -22.46 -10.15 -59.10
C SER A 286 -22.08 -10.61 -57.69
N LYS A 287 -22.80 -10.19 -56.66
CA LYS A 287 -22.61 -10.58 -55.27
C LYS A 287 -23.87 -11.22 -54.72
N SER A 288 -23.70 -12.34 -54.05
CA SER A 288 -24.82 -13.04 -53.38
C SER A 288 -25.30 -12.26 -52.14
N LEU A 289 -26.58 -12.47 -51.77
CA LEU A 289 -27.16 -11.90 -50.56
C LEU A 289 -26.39 -12.36 -49.31
N GLY A 290 -26.00 -13.63 -49.27
CA GLY A 290 -25.21 -14.19 -48.16
C GLY A 290 -23.85 -13.54 -48.03
N THR A 291 -23.16 -13.23 -49.15
CA THR A 291 -21.88 -12.48 -49.14
C THR A 291 -22.04 -11.09 -48.49
N ILE A 292 -23.09 -10.34 -48.87
CA ILE A 292 -23.36 -9.00 -48.34
C ILE A 292 -23.63 -9.10 -46.81
N VAL A 293 -24.45 -10.06 -46.38
CA VAL A 293 -24.78 -10.28 -44.97
C VAL A 293 -23.54 -10.71 -44.17
N ALA A 294 -22.72 -11.61 -44.69
CA ALA A 294 -21.50 -12.07 -44.03
C ALA A 294 -20.49 -10.91 -43.84
N ILE A 295 -20.20 -10.14 -44.88
CA ILE A 295 -19.30 -8.99 -44.81
C ILE A 295 -19.87 -7.91 -43.87
N SER A 296 -21.18 -7.67 -43.87
CA SER A 296 -21.83 -6.74 -42.92
C SER A 296 -21.66 -7.21 -41.46
N SER A 297 -21.70 -8.51 -41.22
CA SER A 297 -21.45 -9.10 -39.89
C SER A 297 -20.00 -8.92 -39.47
N TYR A 298 -19.01 -9.20 -40.34
CA TYR A 298 -17.62 -8.96 -40.07
C TYR A 298 -17.31 -7.47 -39.84
N ALA A 299 -17.92 -6.58 -40.61
CA ALA A 299 -17.80 -5.14 -40.41
C ALA A 299 -18.31 -4.72 -39.02
N SER A 300 -19.35 -5.36 -38.51
CA SER A 300 -19.85 -5.12 -37.15
C SER A 300 -18.87 -5.61 -36.07
N TYR A 301 -18.20 -6.73 -36.28
CA TYR A 301 -17.20 -7.27 -35.35
C TYR A 301 -15.87 -6.52 -35.38
N PHE A 302 -15.55 -5.85 -36.49
CA PHE A 302 -14.24 -5.24 -36.73
C PHE A 302 -13.90 -4.08 -35.79
N TRP A 303 -14.89 -3.29 -35.37
CA TRP A 303 -14.66 -2.08 -34.57
C TRP A 303 -14.39 -2.36 -33.11
N GLN A 304 -14.95 -3.44 -32.56
CA GLN A 304 -14.82 -3.78 -31.13
C GLN A 304 -13.36 -4.02 -30.68
N PRO A 305 -12.56 -4.85 -31.38
CA PRO A 305 -11.15 -5.05 -31.04
C PRO A 305 -10.33 -3.77 -31.03
N ILE A 306 -10.56 -2.88 -31.99
CA ILE A 306 -9.85 -1.58 -32.07
C ILE A 306 -10.15 -0.71 -30.84
N MET A 307 -11.42 -0.70 -30.41
CA MET A 307 -11.83 0.02 -29.21
C MET A 307 -11.21 -0.58 -27.94
N ASN A 308 -11.24 -1.89 -27.84
CA ASN A 308 -10.69 -2.61 -26.69
C ASN A 308 -9.18 -2.35 -26.55
N LEU A 309 -8.42 -2.42 -27.66
CA LEU A 309 -7.00 -2.08 -27.68
C LEU A 309 -6.74 -0.65 -27.18
N GLY A 310 -7.57 0.29 -27.60
CA GLY A 310 -7.47 1.68 -27.13
C GLY A 310 -7.73 1.84 -25.62
N ASN A 311 -8.66 1.08 -25.05
CA ASN A 311 -8.94 1.10 -23.61
C ASN A 311 -7.86 0.38 -22.81
N ILE A 312 -7.38 -0.76 -23.30
CA ILE A 312 -6.28 -1.51 -22.68
C ILE A 312 -5.03 -0.64 -22.62
N PHE A 313 -4.69 0.07 -23.70
CA PHE A 313 -3.53 0.96 -23.72
C PHE A 313 -3.62 2.08 -22.67
N ASN A 314 -4.80 2.70 -22.49
CA ASN A 314 -4.99 3.70 -21.44
C ASN A 314 -4.84 3.10 -20.03
N ASN A 315 -5.40 1.91 -19.79
CA ASN A 315 -5.23 1.21 -18.52
C ASN A 315 -3.77 0.85 -18.26
N PHE A 316 -3.03 0.50 -19.30
CA PHE A 316 -1.60 0.21 -19.22
C PHE A 316 -0.80 1.41 -18.71
N ILE A 317 -1.01 2.59 -19.32
CA ILE A 317 -0.33 3.82 -18.90
C ILE A 317 -0.61 4.15 -17.44
N ASN A 318 -1.86 4.05 -17.00
CA ASN A 318 -2.23 4.33 -15.62
C ASN A 318 -1.60 3.34 -14.61
N ASN A 319 -1.52 2.07 -14.97
CA ASN A 319 -1.02 1.03 -14.08
C ASN A 319 0.52 0.97 -14.02
N ILE A 320 1.22 1.52 -15.00
CA ILE A 320 2.69 1.63 -14.96
C ILE A 320 3.14 2.52 -13.79
N ALA A 321 2.45 3.63 -13.53
CA ALA A 321 2.76 4.47 -12.38
C ALA A 321 2.62 3.70 -11.05
N TYR A 322 1.64 2.78 -10.93
CA TYR A 322 1.52 1.92 -9.75
C TYR A 322 2.66 0.91 -9.66
N LEU A 323 3.08 0.35 -10.79
CA LEU A 323 4.21 -0.56 -10.86
C LEU A 323 5.52 0.11 -10.40
N GLU A 324 5.75 1.34 -10.84
CA GLU A 324 6.87 2.18 -10.40
C GLU A 324 6.88 2.35 -8.89
N ARG A 325 5.73 2.72 -8.28
CA ARG A 325 5.60 2.88 -6.82
C ARG A 325 5.84 1.60 -6.03
N ILE A 326 5.49 0.44 -6.60
CA ILE A 326 5.78 -0.86 -5.99
C ILE A 326 7.30 -1.10 -6.01
N PHE A 327 7.94 -0.91 -7.17
CA PHE A 327 9.39 -1.14 -7.29
C PHE A 327 10.22 -0.12 -6.52
N GLU A 328 9.83 1.16 -6.45
CA GLU A 328 10.44 2.13 -5.54
C GLU A 328 10.45 1.61 -4.10
N THR A 329 9.37 0.97 -3.66
CA THR A 329 9.31 0.38 -2.31
C THR A 329 10.21 -0.86 -2.20
N MET A 330 10.25 -1.71 -3.21
CA MET A 330 11.11 -2.91 -3.24
C MET A 330 12.61 -2.58 -3.39
N ASP A 331 12.93 -1.39 -3.90
CA ASP A 331 14.30 -0.92 -4.11
C ASP A 331 14.80 -0.05 -2.95
N GLU A 332 13.92 0.27 -2.00
CA GLU A 332 14.32 1.01 -0.80
C GLU A 332 15.43 0.25 -0.07
N PRO A 333 16.58 0.89 0.22
CA PRO A 333 17.72 0.17 0.78
C PRO A 333 17.47 -0.26 2.22
N VAL A 334 17.76 -1.52 2.52
CA VAL A 334 17.83 -2.03 3.90
C VAL A 334 19.14 -1.55 4.50
N THR A 335 19.12 -0.36 5.15
CA THR A 335 20.32 0.29 5.69
C THR A 335 20.78 -0.32 7.01
N VAL A 336 19.88 -0.97 7.77
CA VAL A 336 20.17 -1.65 9.03
C VAL A 336 20.02 -3.15 8.82
N LYS A 337 21.15 -3.81 8.53
CA LYS A 337 21.21 -5.27 8.27
C LYS A 337 22.38 -5.89 9.04
N ASP A 338 22.32 -7.19 9.19
CA ASP A 338 23.43 -7.94 9.77
C ASP A 338 24.70 -7.83 8.89
N ALA A 339 25.84 -7.70 9.53
CA ALA A 339 27.13 -7.76 8.83
C ALA A 339 27.34 -9.17 8.25
N GLU A 340 28.12 -9.30 7.16
CA GLU A 340 28.34 -10.61 6.52
C GLU A 340 28.91 -11.67 7.47
N ASN A 341 29.68 -11.23 8.49
CA ASN A 341 30.28 -12.08 9.52
C ASN A 341 29.67 -11.82 10.90
N ALA A 342 28.41 -11.38 10.96
CA ALA A 342 27.74 -11.11 12.24
C ALA A 342 27.67 -12.38 13.09
N VAL A 343 28.08 -12.27 14.35
CA VAL A 343 28.02 -13.35 15.33
C VAL A 343 26.74 -13.22 16.17
N LYS A 344 26.28 -14.33 16.75
CA LYS A 344 25.18 -14.28 17.71
C LYS A 344 25.64 -13.50 18.97
N MET A 345 24.81 -12.55 19.43
CA MET A 345 25.08 -11.83 20.67
C MET A 345 25.12 -12.83 21.84
N PRO A 346 26.18 -12.86 22.66
CA PRO A 346 26.21 -13.67 23.89
C PRO A 346 25.09 -13.24 24.87
N GLU A 347 24.93 -13.98 25.95
CA GLU A 347 24.03 -13.59 27.03
C GLU A 347 24.46 -12.24 27.61
N ILE A 348 23.53 -11.27 27.55
CA ILE A 348 23.79 -9.88 27.92
C ILE A 348 23.77 -9.73 29.44
N ARG A 349 24.87 -9.18 29.98
CA ARG A 349 24.96 -8.78 31.41
C ARG A 349 24.44 -7.36 31.63
N GLY A 350 24.54 -6.50 30.60
CA GLY A 350 23.93 -5.20 30.56
C GLY A 350 24.87 -4.00 30.66
N GLU A 351 26.19 -4.15 30.48
CA GLU A 351 27.07 -2.98 30.31
C GLU A 351 26.83 -2.34 28.94
N VAL A 352 26.54 -1.04 28.90
CA VAL A 352 26.34 -0.29 27.65
C VAL A 352 27.35 0.84 27.58
N THR A 353 28.16 0.85 26.52
CA THR A 353 29.18 1.87 26.28
C THR A 353 28.98 2.56 24.94
N PHE A 354 28.89 3.88 24.94
CA PHE A 354 29.03 4.75 23.78
C PHE A 354 30.48 5.22 23.69
N ASP A 355 31.11 5.00 22.57
CA ASP A 355 32.53 5.34 22.33
C ASP A 355 32.62 6.28 21.12
N HIS A 356 32.78 7.59 21.40
CA HIS A 356 32.88 8.67 20.41
C HIS A 356 31.75 8.67 19.36
N VAL A 357 30.52 8.46 19.79
CA VAL A 357 29.38 8.30 18.88
C VAL A 357 28.95 9.61 18.27
N ASN A 358 28.87 9.61 16.93
CA ASN A 358 28.31 10.67 16.10
C ASN A 358 27.11 10.16 15.35
N PHE A 359 26.02 10.94 15.31
CA PHE A 359 24.81 10.53 14.60
C PHE A 359 24.01 11.69 14.02
N SER A 360 23.48 11.46 12.82
CA SER A 360 22.54 12.31 12.10
C SER A 360 21.48 11.42 11.42
N TYR A 361 20.22 11.83 11.44
CA TYR A 361 19.17 11.14 10.67
C TYR A 361 19.27 11.45 9.17
N ASP A 362 19.70 12.66 8.86
CA ASP A 362 19.99 13.15 7.51
C ASP A 362 21.31 13.94 7.52
N GLU A 363 21.78 14.35 6.36
CA GLU A 363 23.04 15.11 6.24
C GLU A 363 22.93 16.57 6.73
N SER A 364 21.69 17.04 6.98
CA SER A 364 21.45 18.46 7.27
C SER A 364 21.71 18.85 8.73
N LYS A 365 21.51 17.91 9.68
CA LYS A 365 21.60 18.21 11.11
C LYS A 365 22.19 17.07 11.92
N GLN A 366 23.35 17.31 12.50
CA GLN A 366 23.95 16.38 13.45
C GLN A 366 23.23 16.44 14.81
N ILE A 367 22.71 15.28 15.25
CA ILE A 367 21.93 15.12 16.49
C ILE A 367 22.81 14.75 17.68
N LEU A 368 23.76 13.83 17.50
CA LEU A 368 24.74 13.47 18.53
C LEU A 368 26.14 13.81 18.05
N LYS A 369 26.93 14.42 18.93
CA LYS A 369 28.27 14.93 18.64
C LYS A 369 29.26 14.38 19.66
N ASP A 370 30.09 13.43 19.25
CA ASP A 370 31.18 12.87 20.06
C ASP A 370 30.73 12.41 21.45
N VAL A 371 29.58 11.67 21.50
CA VAL A 371 28.99 11.23 22.75
C VAL A 371 29.69 9.99 23.27
N SER A 372 30.21 10.06 24.50
CA SER A 372 30.90 8.97 25.18
C SER A 372 30.42 8.84 26.63
N PHE A 373 29.98 7.61 26.99
CA PHE A 373 29.59 7.27 28.36
C PHE A 373 29.56 5.75 28.54
N THR A 374 29.56 5.31 29.80
CA THR A 374 29.36 3.91 30.16
C THR A 374 28.31 3.81 31.26
N VAL A 375 27.42 2.81 31.10
CA VAL A 375 26.38 2.40 32.07
C VAL A 375 26.71 0.98 32.52
N LYS A 376 26.74 0.77 33.83
CA LYS A 376 27.08 -0.53 34.42
C LYS A 376 25.88 -1.51 34.39
N PRO A 377 26.15 -2.82 34.43
CA PRO A 377 25.08 -3.81 34.56
C PRO A 377 24.16 -3.52 35.75
N GLY A 378 22.85 -3.55 35.51
CA GLY A 378 21.82 -3.31 36.53
C GLY A 378 21.62 -1.84 36.93
N GLU A 379 22.32 -0.88 36.32
CA GLU A 379 22.18 0.56 36.57
C GLU A 379 20.96 1.14 35.81
N SER A 380 20.14 1.92 36.51
CA SER A 380 19.03 2.66 35.91
C SER A 380 19.43 4.08 35.55
N VAL A 381 19.23 4.48 34.31
CA VAL A 381 19.65 5.79 33.77
C VAL A 381 18.45 6.58 33.28
N ALA A 382 18.22 7.77 33.84
CA ALA A 382 17.25 8.73 33.32
C ALA A 382 17.90 9.65 32.29
N LEU A 383 17.33 9.68 31.08
CA LEU A 383 17.71 10.62 30.01
C LEU A 383 16.77 11.82 30.07
N VAL A 384 17.30 13.01 30.40
CA VAL A 384 16.54 14.24 30.57
C VAL A 384 17.09 15.35 29.68
N GLY A 385 16.27 16.36 29.39
CA GLY A 385 16.67 17.50 28.55
C GLY A 385 15.55 17.99 27.64
N PRO A 386 15.75 19.05 26.87
CA PRO A 386 14.72 19.62 26.01
C PRO A 386 14.30 18.66 24.89
N THR A 387 13.13 18.94 24.30
CA THR A 387 12.65 18.17 23.14
C THR A 387 13.61 18.38 21.96
N GLY A 388 13.95 17.29 21.27
CA GLY A 388 14.90 17.33 20.14
C GLY A 388 16.38 17.31 20.54
N ALA A 389 16.71 17.17 21.83
CA ALA A 389 18.10 17.12 22.33
C ALA A 389 18.87 15.82 21.99
N GLY A 390 18.19 14.77 21.52
CA GLY A 390 18.80 13.48 21.17
C GLY A 390 18.52 12.33 22.14
N LYS A 391 17.60 12.50 23.11
CA LYS A 391 17.25 11.44 24.10
C LYS A 391 16.76 10.15 23.41
N SER A 392 15.73 10.25 22.56
CA SER A 392 15.19 9.11 21.79
C SER A 392 16.21 8.56 20.80
N THR A 393 17.12 9.39 20.31
CA THR A 393 18.21 8.95 19.43
C THR A 393 19.17 8.01 20.14
N ILE A 394 19.54 8.29 21.39
CA ILE A 394 20.41 7.39 22.19
C ILE A 394 19.77 6.00 22.33
N VAL A 395 18.50 5.92 22.71
CA VAL A 395 17.80 4.63 22.88
C VAL A 395 17.60 3.90 21.56
N ASN A 396 17.35 4.63 20.47
CA ASN A 396 17.25 4.06 19.13
C ASN A 396 18.58 3.47 18.63
N LEU A 397 19.70 4.06 19.01
CA LEU A 397 21.04 3.54 18.70
C LEU A 397 21.38 2.32 19.55
N ILE A 398 21.03 2.28 20.84
CA ILE A 398 21.20 1.10 21.70
C ILE A 398 20.43 -0.10 21.11
N SER A 399 19.19 0.13 20.65
CA SER A 399 18.32 -0.88 20.04
C SER A 399 18.70 -1.22 18.59
N ARG A 400 19.73 -0.55 18.05
CA ARG A 400 20.18 -0.67 16.66
C ARG A 400 19.01 -0.52 15.66
N PHE A 401 18.09 0.44 15.91
CA PHE A 401 17.12 0.87 14.89
C PHE A 401 17.78 1.72 13.81
N TYR A 402 18.91 2.31 14.14
CA TYR A 402 19.78 3.07 13.24
C TYR A 402 21.24 2.67 13.48
N ASN A 403 22.07 2.76 12.45
CA ASN A 403 23.50 2.63 12.59
C ASN A 403 24.14 3.99 12.91
N VAL A 404 25.21 4.01 13.68
CA VAL A 404 25.98 5.24 13.96
C VAL A 404 26.71 5.74 12.71
N ASN A 405 26.88 7.06 12.56
CA ASN A 405 27.69 7.64 11.48
C ASN A 405 29.19 7.65 11.81
N GLY A 406 29.54 7.59 13.09
CA GLY A 406 30.91 7.52 13.57
C GLY A 406 30.95 7.06 15.02
N GLY A 407 32.09 6.53 15.46
CA GLY A 407 32.20 5.87 16.76
C GLY A 407 31.56 4.50 16.77
N ARG A 408 31.24 3.99 17.95
CA ARG A 408 30.60 2.67 18.12
C ARG A 408 29.77 2.58 19.40
N VAL A 409 28.80 1.69 19.40
CA VAL A 409 28.02 1.33 20.60
C VAL A 409 28.40 -0.10 20.97
N LEU A 410 28.79 -0.30 22.20
CA LEU A 410 29.20 -1.59 22.72
C LEU A 410 28.22 -2.05 23.81
N ILE A 411 27.89 -3.34 23.80
CA ILE A 411 27.16 -4.01 24.88
C ILE A 411 28.04 -5.16 25.38
N ASP A 412 28.38 -5.12 26.67
CA ASP A 412 29.34 -6.03 27.30
C ASP A 412 30.66 -6.16 26.52
N GLY A 413 31.14 -5.01 25.99
CA GLY A 413 32.36 -4.94 25.17
C GLY A 413 32.20 -5.42 23.72
N GLN A 414 31.03 -5.92 23.32
CA GLN A 414 30.75 -6.33 21.95
C GLN A 414 30.16 -5.17 21.14
N ASP A 415 30.73 -4.90 19.96
CA ASP A 415 30.16 -3.90 19.05
C ASP A 415 28.84 -4.42 18.46
N ILE A 416 27.74 -3.69 18.70
CA ILE A 416 26.40 -4.11 18.25
C ILE A 416 26.28 -4.12 16.72
N SER A 417 27.17 -3.48 16.00
CA SER A 417 27.20 -3.53 14.53
C SER A 417 27.68 -4.88 13.99
N GLN A 418 28.42 -5.64 14.79
CA GLN A 418 29.04 -6.93 14.43
C GLN A 418 28.25 -8.15 14.92
N VAL A 419 27.12 -7.95 15.59
CA VAL A 419 26.25 -9.02 16.04
C VAL A 419 24.95 -9.08 15.24
N THR A 420 24.26 -10.22 15.26
CA THR A 420 22.96 -10.33 14.56
C THR A 420 21.89 -9.52 15.31
N ILE A 421 21.08 -8.77 14.57
CA ILE A 421 20.04 -7.89 15.11
C ILE A 421 19.03 -8.70 15.92
N HIS A 422 18.66 -9.89 15.45
CA HIS A 422 17.73 -10.78 16.13
C HIS A 422 18.23 -11.13 17.53
N SER A 423 19.47 -11.64 17.65
CA SER A 423 20.03 -12.07 18.94
C SER A 423 20.29 -10.93 19.93
N LEU A 424 20.48 -9.71 19.41
CA LEU A 424 20.58 -8.49 20.21
C LEU A 424 19.22 -8.11 20.77
N ARG A 425 18.19 -7.98 19.90
CA ARG A 425 16.87 -7.51 20.30
C ARG A 425 16.06 -8.51 21.10
N GLU A 426 16.32 -9.81 20.94
CA GLU A 426 15.70 -10.88 21.74
C GLU A 426 15.97 -10.72 23.24
N GLN A 427 17.09 -10.09 23.62
CA GLN A 427 17.50 -9.85 24.99
C GLN A 427 17.21 -8.41 25.48
N MET A 428 16.46 -7.63 24.68
CA MET A 428 16.09 -6.25 24.98
C MET A 428 14.59 -6.09 25.14
N GLY A 429 14.17 -5.34 26.14
CA GLY A 429 12.78 -4.91 26.30
C GLY A 429 12.63 -3.45 25.90
N ILE A 430 11.85 -3.18 24.86
CA ILE A 430 11.69 -1.82 24.36
C ILE A 430 10.22 -1.43 24.47
N MET A 431 9.97 -0.35 25.19
CA MET A 431 8.65 0.25 25.33
C MET A 431 8.64 1.64 24.71
N MET A 432 7.84 1.76 23.66
CA MET A 432 7.62 3.03 22.97
C MET A 432 6.57 3.86 23.73
N GLN A 433 6.59 5.18 23.48
CA GLN A 433 5.65 6.14 24.05
C GLN A 433 4.18 5.73 23.85
N ASP A 434 3.82 5.25 22.68
CA ASP A 434 2.50 4.73 22.36
C ASP A 434 2.48 3.20 22.46
N SER A 435 1.81 2.67 23.50
CA SER A 435 1.64 1.22 23.70
C SER A 435 0.71 0.63 22.64
N PHE A 436 1.26 -0.08 21.66
CA PHE A 436 0.49 -0.72 20.60
C PHE A 436 -0.11 -2.05 21.06
N ILE A 437 -1.41 -2.20 20.89
CA ILE A 437 -2.17 -3.42 21.19
C ILE A 437 -2.68 -4.00 19.88
N PHE A 438 -2.32 -5.25 19.60
CA PHE A 438 -2.81 -6.00 18.44
C PHE A 438 -4.27 -6.44 18.64
N SER A 439 -5.01 -6.57 17.55
CA SER A 439 -6.32 -7.22 17.57
C SER A 439 -6.17 -8.68 17.98
N GLY A 440 -7.06 -9.19 18.83
CA GLY A 440 -7.00 -10.49 19.44
C GLY A 440 -7.38 -10.39 20.92
N ASP A 441 -7.02 -11.35 21.73
CA ASP A 441 -7.27 -11.29 23.17
C ASP A 441 -6.09 -10.69 23.97
N ILE A 442 -6.29 -10.45 25.26
CA ILE A 442 -5.27 -9.89 26.14
C ILE A 442 -4.12 -10.89 26.35
N GLU A 443 -4.42 -12.18 26.45
CA GLU A 443 -3.44 -13.25 26.63
C GLU A 443 -2.45 -13.28 25.46
N ASP A 444 -2.94 -13.25 24.21
CA ASP A 444 -2.12 -13.23 23.01
C ASP A 444 -1.26 -11.97 22.92
N ASN A 445 -1.81 -10.83 23.33
CA ASN A 445 -1.06 -9.57 23.38
C ASN A 445 0.11 -9.62 24.36
N ILE A 446 -0.04 -10.29 25.50
CA ILE A 446 1.05 -10.46 26.48
C ILE A 446 2.03 -11.54 25.99
N ARG A 447 1.52 -12.66 25.45
CA ARG A 447 2.30 -13.77 24.88
C ARG A 447 3.21 -13.34 23.74
N TYR A 448 2.89 -12.23 23.08
CA TYR A 448 3.74 -11.67 22.01
C TYR A 448 5.19 -11.40 22.47
N GLY A 449 5.43 -11.18 23.76
CA GLY A 449 6.78 -11.04 24.34
C GLY A 449 7.57 -12.35 24.39
N LYS A 450 6.88 -13.51 24.48
CA LYS A 450 7.46 -14.85 24.47
C LYS A 450 6.41 -15.84 23.99
N LEU A 451 6.51 -16.26 22.71
CA LEU A 451 5.46 -17.02 22.02
C LEU A 451 5.18 -18.40 22.63
N ASP A 452 6.18 -19.02 23.24
CA ASP A 452 6.11 -20.32 23.89
C ASP A 452 5.77 -20.23 25.40
N ALA A 453 5.43 -19.03 25.91
CA ALA A 453 5.09 -18.81 27.29
C ALA A 453 3.83 -19.60 27.72
N THR A 454 3.91 -20.22 28.88
CA THR A 454 2.76 -20.86 29.51
C THR A 454 1.77 -19.82 30.07
N ARG A 455 0.51 -20.20 30.21
CA ARG A 455 -0.48 -19.33 30.85
C ARG A 455 -0.08 -18.87 32.24
N GLU A 456 0.62 -19.74 33.01
CA GLU A 456 1.11 -19.40 34.32
C GLU A 456 2.16 -18.30 34.29
N GLU A 457 3.11 -18.35 33.35
CA GLU A 457 4.11 -17.29 33.14
C GLU A 457 3.43 -15.97 32.78
N ILE A 458 2.42 -15.97 31.89
CA ILE A 458 1.66 -14.79 31.48
C ILE A 458 0.95 -14.15 32.69
N VAL A 459 0.26 -14.96 33.50
CA VAL A 459 -0.45 -14.48 34.68
C VAL A 459 0.55 -13.93 35.73
N ASN A 460 1.70 -14.59 35.91
CA ASN A 460 2.73 -14.15 36.86
C ASN A 460 3.35 -12.82 36.42
N ALA A 461 3.66 -12.66 35.13
CA ALA A 461 4.14 -11.39 34.56
C ALA A 461 3.09 -10.28 34.79
N SER A 462 1.82 -10.57 34.52
CA SER A 462 0.72 -9.60 34.68
C SER A 462 0.52 -9.20 36.15
N LYS A 463 0.63 -10.12 37.09
CA LYS A 463 0.57 -9.83 38.53
C LYS A 463 1.72 -8.95 38.99
N THR A 464 2.93 -9.22 38.49
CA THR A 464 4.14 -8.46 38.84
C THR A 464 4.03 -6.99 38.44
N VAL A 465 3.40 -6.70 37.31
CA VAL A 465 3.20 -5.33 36.84
C VAL A 465 1.83 -4.75 37.18
N CYS A 466 1.05 -5.38 38.07
CA CYS A 466 -0.30 -4.96 38.47
C CYS A 466 -1.34 -4.94 37.33
N ALA A 467 -1.10 -5.64 36.23
CA ALA A 467 -2.07 -5.75 35.12
C ALA A 467 -3.22 -6.74 35.46
N ASP A 468 -2.95 -7.81 36.24
CA ASP A 468 -3.91 -8.83 36.59
C ASP A 468 -5.13 -8.28 37.34
N GLU A 469 -4.98 -7.21 38.11
CA GLU A 469 -6.08 -6.60 38.87
C GLU A 469 -7.23 -6.09 38.00
N PHE A 470 -6.92 -5.48 36.85
CA PHE A 470 -7.97 -5.01 35.93
C PHE A 470 -8.39 -6.12 34.96
N ILE A 471 -7.45 -6.97 34.49
CA ILE A 471 -7.74 -8.08 33.58
C ILE A 471 -8.75 -9.04 34.19
N SER A 472 -8.55 -9.43 35.45
CA SER A 472 -9.44 -10.34 36.18
C SER A 472 -10.85 -9.78 36.44
N LYS A 473 -11.04 -8.46 36.33
CA LYS A 473 -12.35 -7.80 36.44
C LYS A 473 -13.10 -7.71 35.10
N MET A 474 -12.44 -8.05 34.01
CA MET A 474 -13.09 -8.07 32.70
C MET A 474 -13.97 -9.34 32.56
N PRO A 475 -15.05 -9.28 31.75
CA PRO A 475 -16.00 -10.40 31.63
C PRO A 475 -15.35 -11.74 31.31
N ASP A 476 -14.38 -11.75 30.36
CA ASP A 476 -13.68 -12.95 29.91
C ASP A 476 -12.21 -13.00 30.38
N GLY A 477 -11.84 -12.11 31.32
CA GLY A 477 -10.49 -12.06 31.89
C GLY A 477 -9.41 -11.89 30.81
N TYR A 478 -8.41 -12.77 30.79
CA TYR A 478 -7.32 -12.78 29.83
C TYR A 478 -7.77 -13.07 28.39
N GLN A 479 -8.91 -13.72 28.20
CA GLN A 479 -9.49 -14.02 26.88
C GLN A 479 -10.44 -12.92 26.39
N THR A 480 -10.46 -11.79 27.07
CA THR A 480 -11.20 -10.62 26.61
C THR A 480 -10.63 -10.15 25.27
N GLU A 481 -11.48 -10.16 24.25
CA GLU A 481 -11.12 -9.70 22.89
C GLU A 481 -10.94 -8.18 22.91
N VAL A 482 -9.77 -7.71 22.47
CA VAL A 482 -9.46 -6.30 22.32
C VAL A 482 -9.57 -5.92 20.85
N ARG A 483 -10.38 -4.87 20.59
CA ARG A 483 -10.59 -4.36 19.24
C ARG A 483 -9.33 -3.64 18.73
N GLU A 484 -9.40 -3.22 17.47
CA GLU A 484 -8.32 -2.51 16.80
C GLU A 484 -7.66 -1.46 17.71
N ARG A 485 -6.33 -1.55 17.85
CA ARG A 485 -5.48 -0.73 18.72
C ARG A 485 -5.92 -0.68 20.19
N GLY A 486 -6.64 -1.70 20.64
CA GLY A 486 -7.13 -1.72 22.02
C GLY A 486 -8.08 -0.57 22.35
N SER A 487 -9.00 -0.20 21.44
CA SER A 487 -9.87 0.98 21.57
C SER A 487 -10.78 0.94 22.79
N MET A 488 -11.03 -0.24 23.37
CA MET A 488 -11.83 -0.41 24.59
C MET A 488 -11.00 -0.30 25.89
N LEU A 489 -9.67 -0.19 25.79
CA LEU A 489 -8.78 -0.09 26.94
C LEU A 489 -8.39 1.36 27.19
N SER A 490 -8.29 1.75 28.47
CA SER A 490 -7.69 3.03 28.82
C SER A 490 -6.19 3.05 28.48
N GLN A 491 -5.61 4.24 28.34
CA GLN A 491 -4.18 4.37 28.02
C GLN A 491 -3.30 3.68 29.09
N GLY A 492 -3.65 3.79 30.37
CA GLY A 492 -2.94 3.11 31.45
C GLY A 492 -3.05 1.58 31.37
N GLN A 493 -4.22 1.04 31.02
CA GLN A 493 -4.42 -0.40 30.84
C GLN A 493 -3.57 -0.93 29.66
N LYS A 494 -3.52 -0.21 28.54
CA LYS A 494 -2.63 -0.55 27.40
C LYS A 494 -1.17 -0.60 27.86
N GLN A 495 -0.76 0.36 28.66
CA GLN A 495 0.61 0.43 29.17
C GLN A 495 0.92 -0.73 30.13
N LEU A 496 0.00 -1.11 31.02
CA LEU A 496 0.17 -2.28 31.89
C LEU A 496 0.27 -3.59 31.11
N ILE A 497 -0.52 -3.77 30.04
CA ILE A 497 -0.39 -4.92 29.12
C ILE A 497 0.99 -4.92 28.44
N SER A 498 1.45 -3.75 27.99
CA SER A 498 2.78 -3.61 27.40
C SER A 498 3.90 -3.91 28.39
N PHE A 499 3.73 -3.52 29.67
CA PHE A 499 4.65 -3.90 30.76
C PHE A 499 4.69 -5.42 30.94
N ALA A 500 3.52 -6.09 31.00
CA ALA A 500 3.45 -7.54 31.12
C ALA A 500 4.12 -8.25 29.93
N ARG A 501 3.89 -7.78 28.69
CA ARG A 501 4.53 -8.26 27.47
C ARG A 501 6.05 -8.17 27.56
N THR A 502 6.57 -7.01 27.96
CA THR A 502 8.01 -6.75 28.06
C THR A 502 8.64 -7.52 29.21
N LEU A 503 7.97 -7.64 30.36
CA LEU A 503 8.48 -8.41 31.49
C LEU A 503 8.54 -9.92 31.17
N LEU A 504 7.58 -10.42 30.39
CA LEU A 504 7.51 -11.84 29.99
C LEU A 504 8.71 -12.26 29.11
N SER A 505 9.29 -11.35 28.32
CA SER A 505 10.49 -11.62 27.53
C SER A 505 11.78 -11.66 28.38
N ASP A 506 11.72 -11.30 29.66
CA ASP A 506 12.83 -11.26 30.62
C ASP A 506 14.12 -10.58 30.07
N PRO A 507 14.04 -9.32 29.67
CA PRO A 507 15.13 -8.64 29.01
C PRO A 507 16.26 -8.27 30.00
N ALA A 508 17.52 -8.35 29.55
CA ALA A 508 18.69 -7.86 30.29
C ALA A 508 18.81 -6.33 30.26
N ILE A 509 18.43 -5.73 29.13
CA ILE A 509 18.41 -4.28 28.94
C ILE A 509 16.97 -3.83 28.69
N LEU A 510 16.54 -2.80 29.43
CA LEU A 510 15.19 -2.22 29.33
C LEU A 510 15.25 -0.79 28.84
N ILE A 511 14.46 -0.48 27.84
CA ILE A 511 14.33 0.87 27.28
C ILE A 511 12.88 1.31 27.43
N LEU A 512 12.68 2.45 28.10
CA LEU A 512 11.37 2.99 28.40
C LEU A 512 11.28 4.43 27.89
N ASP A 513 10.31 4.69 27.00
CA ASP A 513 9.94 6.05 26.60
C ASP A 513 8.65 6.43 27.35
N GLU A 514 8.79 7.18 28.44
CA GLU A 514 7.71 7.51 29.36
C GLU A 514 7.05 8.84 28.97
N ALA A 515 5.94 8.78 28.24
CA ALA A 515 5.06 9.92 28.04
C ALA A 515 3.62 9.56 28.41
N THR A 516 3.24 9.80 29.65
CA THR A 516 1.85 9.61 30.10
C THR A 516 1.30 10.92 30.63
N SER A 517 0.43 11.56 29.86
CA SER A 517 -0.46 12.62 30.33
C SER A 517 -1.87 12.05 30.56
N SER A 518 -2.53 12.43 31.65
CA SER A 518 -3.96 12.20 31.92
C SER A 518 -4.36 10.74 32.22
N ILE A 519 -3.72 10.14 33.24
CA ILE A 519 -4.11 8.84 33.80
C ILE A 519 -4.75 9.08 35.18
N ASP A 520 -5.75 8.28 35.52
CA ASP A 520 -6.37 8.32 36.88
C ASP A 520 -5.38 7.89 37.97
N VAL A 521 -5.55 8.40 39.17
CA VAL A 521 -4.61 8.22 40.28
C VAL A 521 -4.39 6.73 40.66
N GLN A 522 -5.43 5.92 40.54
CA GLN A 522 -5.32 4.49 40.88
C GLN A 522 -4.47 3.74 39.85
N THR A 523 -4.71 3.96 38.57
CA THR A 523 -3.93 3.36 37.48
C THR A 523 -2.50 3.90 37.50
N GLU A 524 -2.28 5.16 37.83
CA GLU A 524 -0.95 5.74 37.99
C GLU A 524 -0.13 5.03 39.05
N LYS A 525 -0.72 4.73 40.21
CA LYS A 525 -0.06 3.97 41.28
C LYS A 525 0.30 2.55 40.84
N ALA A 526 -0.60 1.89 40.09
CA ALA A 526 -0.33 0.56 39.53
C ALA A 526 0.83 0.60 38.53
N LEU A 527 0.85 1.59 37.63
CA LEU A 527 1.93 1.82 36.66
C LEU A 527 3.28 2.07 37.37
N GLN A 528 3.31 2.90 38.40
CA GLN A 528 4.54 3.16 39.15
C GLN A 528 5.07 1.90 39.86
N THR A 529 4.16 1.10 40.41
CA THR A 529 4.52 -0.18 41.06
C THR A 529 5.06 -1.17 40.03
N GLY A 530 4.38 -1.31 38.89
CA GLY A 530 4.81 -2.14 37.77
C GLY A 530 6.14 -1.73 37.19
N LEU A 531 6.35 -0.42 36.99
CA LEU A 531 7.61 0.15 36.52
C LEU A 531 8.76 -0.20 37.45
N ASN A 532 8.60 0.01 38.77
CA ASN A 532 9.64 -0.32 39.75
C ASN A 532 9.98 -1.82 39.77
N ALA A 533 8.98 -2.68 39.56
CA ALA A 533 9.19 -4.13 39.44
C ALA A 533 9.99 -4.50 38.18
N MET A 534 9.73 -3.81 37.05
CA MET A 534 10.45 -4.03 35.80
C MET A 534 11.91 -3.58 35.85
N LEU A 535 12.21 -2.47 36.52
CA LEU A 535 13.56 -1.92 36.62
C LEU A 535 14.51 -2.76 37.46
N LYS A 536 13.98 -3.53 38.40
CA LYS A 536 14.78 -4.26 39.41
C LYS A 536 15.70 -5.30 38.77
N GLY A 537 17.02 -5.10 38.95
CA GLY A 537 18.05 -6.05 38.50
C GLY A 537 18.37 -5.98 37.00
N ARG A 538 17.85 -4.98 36.27
CA ARG A 538 18.06 -4.78 34.83
C ARG A 538 18.75 -3.46 34.55
N THR A 539 19.60 -3.43 33.53
CA THR A 539 20.13 -2.16 33.02
C THR A 539 19.02 -1.43 32.28
N SER A 540 18.71 -0.20 32.71
CA SER A 540 17.52 0.48 32.21
C SER A 540 17.82 1.89 31.71
N PHE A 541 17.31 2.23 30.54
CA PHE A 541 17.33 3.58 29.98
C PHE A 541 15.90 4.13 29.93
N ILE A 542 15.69 5.26 30.60
CA ILE A 542 14.35 5.84 30.75
C ILE A 542 14.37 7.26 30.20
N ILE A 543 13.60 7.53 29.17
CA ILE A 543 13.30 8.90 28.74
C ILE A 543 12.21 9.40 29.67
N ALA A 544 12.63 10.06 30.74
CA ALA A 544 11.72 10.40 31.82
C ALA A 544 11.14 11.81 31.66
N HIS A 545 9.81 11.87 31.80
CA HIS A 545 9.04 13.12 31.85
C HIS A 545 8.46 13.40 33.25
N ARG A 546 8.56 12.42 34.20
CA ARG A 546 8.05 12.54 35.56
C ARG A 546 9.17 12.69 36.57
N LEU A 547 9.03 13.68 37.46
CA LEU A 547 10.02 13.95 38.51
C LEU A 547 10.28 12.75 39.43
N SER A 548 9.21 11.97 39.74
CA SER A 548 9.33 10.78 40.60
C SER A 548 10.19 9.68 39.96
N THR A 549 10.05 9.45 38.66
CA THR A 549 10.85 8.46 37.92
C THR A 549 12.31 8.90 37.83
N ILE A 550 12.55 10.19 37.49
CA ILE A 550 13.90 10.76 37.37
C ILE A 550 14.67 10.61 38.69
N ARG A 551 14.02 10.96 39.83
CA ARG A 551 14.64 10.95 41.15
C ARG A 551 15.09 9.57 41.62
N ASN A 552 14.37 8.52 41.19
CA ASN A 552 14.61 7.15 41.64
C ASN A 552 15.64 6.40 40.80
N CYS A 553 16.19 7.00 39.73
CA CYS A 553 17.24 6.40 38.91
C CYS A 553 18.61 6.55 39.58
N ASP A 554 19.46 5.52 39.36
CA ASP A 554 20.84 5.51 39.90
C ASP A 554 21.69 6.61 39.27
N LYS A 555 21.43 6.96 38.00
CA LYS A 555 22.15 7.97 37.23
C LYS A 555 21.19 8.79 36.37
N ILE A 556 21.48 10.08 36.30
CA ILE A 556 20.76 11.03 35.47
C ILE A 556 21.74 11.61 34.48
N MET A 557 21.37 11.65 33.19
CA MET A 557 22.12 12.29 32.11
C MET A 557 21.29 13.41 31.50
N TYR A 558 21.76 14.64 31.66
CA TYR A 558 21.17 15.80 31.00
C TYR A 558 21.75 15.97 29.61
N ILE A 559 20.90 15.84 28.57
CA ILE A 559 21.30 15.88 27.16
C ILE A 559 20.83 17.19 26.57
N ASP A 560 21.75 17.92 25.95
CA ASP A 560 21.48 19.14 25.21
C ASP A 560 22.58 19.38 24.15
N ASN A 561 22.26 20.15 23.11
CA ASN A 561 23.19 20.52 22.02
C ASN A 561 23.93 19.32 21.38
N GLY A 562 23.35 18.12 21.44
CA GLY A 562 23.92 16.91 20.87
C GLY A 562 24.95 16.20 21.74
N GLY A 563 25.07 16.56 23.03
CA GLY A 563 26.00 15.95 23.97
C GLY A 563 25.42 15.77 25.37
N ILE A 564 26.16 15.12 26.26
CA ILE A 564 25.82 14.98 27.68
C ILE A 564 26.46 16.17 28.42
N MET A 565 25.61 17.10 28.88
CA MET A 565 26.06 18.32 29.59
C MET A 565 26.35 18.04 31.05
N GLU A 566 25.54 17.18 31.68
CA GLU A 566 25.68 16.82 33.07
C GLU A 566 25.33 15.34 33.25
N SER A 567 26.08 14.68 34.17
CA SER A 567 25.77 13.29 34.57
C SER A 567 26.10 13.11 36.05
N GLY A 568 25.26 12.40 36.78
CA GLY A 568 25.43 12.12 38.21
C GLY A 568 24.13 11.62 38.85
N THR A 569 24.13 11.44 40.16
CA THR A 569 22.91 11.14 40.94
C THR A 569 22.05 12.39 41.10
N HIS A 570 20.79 12.21 41.55
CA HIS A 570 19.90 13.34 41.83
C HIS A 570 20.52 14.36 42.77
N ASP A 571 21.07 13.91 43.89
CA ASP A 571 21.61 14.78 44.94
C ASP A 571 22.87 15.55 44.47
N GLU A 572 23.74 14.87 43.70
CA GLU A 572 24.93 15.50 43.12
C GLU A 572 24.58 16.62 42.13
N LEU A 573 23.58 16.34 41.24
CA LEU A 573 23.16 17.31 40.23
C LEU A 573 22.38 18.47 40.84
N MET A 574 21.59 18.23 41.88
CA MET A 574 20.89 19.28 42.62
C MET A 574 21.90 20.20 43.36
N ALA A 575 22.96 19.63 43.94
CA ALA A 575 24.03 20.40 44.60
C ALA A 575 24.82 21.27 43.62
N LYS A 576 25.03 20.80 42.36
CA LYS A 576 25.71 21.55 41.29
C LYS A 576 24.95 22.78 40.80
N LYS A 577 23.62 22.85 41.01
CA LYS A 577 22.72 23.92 40.54
C LYS A 577 22.87 24.25 39.05
N GLY A 578 23.15 23.23 38.23
CA GLY A 578 23.37 23.34 36.79
C GLY A 578 22.08 23.22 35.94
N TYR A 579 22.19 22.59 34.78
CA TYR A 579 21.09 22.40 33.84
C TYR A 579 19.97 21.54 34.41
N TYR A 580 20.33 20.43 35.06
CA TYR A 580 19.36 19.53 35.70
C TYR A 580 18.58 20.23 36.81
N TYR A 581 19.26 21.01 37.69
CA TYR A 581 18.61 21.76 38.74
C TYR A 581 17.55 22.72 38.18
N LYS A 582 17.90 23.46 37.12
CA LYS A 582 16.94 24.38 36.48
C LYS A 582 15.73 23.65 35.91
N LEU A 583 15.92 22.51 35.24
CA LEU A 583 14.86 21.69 34.72
C LEU A 583 13.94 21.17 35.84
N TYR A 584 14.55 20.61 36.91
CA TYR A 584 13.83 20.02 38.02
C TYR A 584 13.01 21.06 38.80
N THR A 585 13.56 22.22 39.09
CA THR A 585 12.85 23.31 39.79
C THR A 585 11.73 23.89 38.94
N ALA A 586 11.92 24.06 37.64
CA ALA A 586 10.89 24.55 36.75
C ALA A 586 9.68 23.60 36.70
N GLN A 587 9.92 22.28 36.60
CA GLN A 587 8.85 21.26 36.62
C GLN A 587 8.15 21.18 37.99
N LEU A 588 8.88 21.38 39.08
CA LEU A 588 8.36 21.38 40.43
C LEU A 588 7.41 22.57 40.66
N ASP A 589 7.78 23.74 40.15
CA ASP A 589 6.95 24.95 40.20
C ASP A 589 5.67 24.82 39.38
N GLU A 590 5.71 24.12 38.24
CA GLU A 590 4.53 23.81 37.42
C GLU A 590 3.59 22.86 38.17
N VAL A 591 4.09 21.81 38.81
CA VAL A 591 3.28 20.85 39.60
C VAL A 591 2.63 21.54 40.79
N GLN A 592 3.35 22.44 41.48
CA GLN A 592 2.81 23.21 42.62
C GLN A 592 1.76 24.25 42.21
N LYS A 593 1.81 24.76 41.00
CA LYS A 593 0.80 25.71 40.48
C LYS A 593 -0.44 25.01 39.92
N ALA A 594 -0.34 23.74 39.58
CA ALA A 594 -1.43 22.93 39.03
C ALA A 594 -2.25 22.16 40.08
N GLY A 595 -1.77 22.02 41.32
CA GLY A 595 -2.46 21.42 42.47
C GLY A 595 -2.96 22.49 43.42
#